data_cfbe36b2623e27563c1366ffa723f021
#
_entry.id   cfbe36b2623e27563c1366ffa723f021
#
_cell.length_a   1.000
_cell.length_b   1.000
_cell.length_c   1.000
_cell.angle_alpha   90.00
_cell.angle_beta   90.00
_cell.angle_gamma   90.00
#
_symmetry.space_group_name_H-M   'P 1'
#
loop_
_entity.id
_entity.type
_entity.pdbx_description
1 polymer ?
#
loop_
_entity_poly.entity_id
_entity_poly.type
_entity_poly.pdbx_seq_one_letter_code
_entity_poly.pdbx_strand_id
1 'polypeptide(L)'
;MKITLIISNNTFYRNYINRFVIDELKKISNLKIISSNNVIDNKKKIDFICEENITNIKLHKIIAGIRMFANIEKSKSFKYRIQRRYQPKTIKNLTFRSIAKYFKIWIYYFLFKIFSFNKFISILTENFLRLFLKINYSFIETIKMLDSDIVLMPTNGFNSFELDAECTLNKFGINYISLVDNWDNLSSKTILLYKANHYGVWGEQSRIHAKNIQNIDYKKTSSIGTPRFEFYRNCKVKKLFDFKYILFVGTTVQFDEFSILKKLNNILIENNIDIKIIYRPHPWRESTNFSDLTSLNKVILDPQISEQYTSKSSSDVLQPELDLYASIISGSEFVIGGMTTMLIEAYILKRHFIALAHSEPGNKLGPKEMLNGYTHFAEVSSLKNITIITDISELENIIVTKLKEKQKFLEDEYFNHFIDYSNETYSSKLIKLIKKNLNNDK
;
A
#
# COMPACT_ATOMS: atom_id res chain seq x y z
N MET A 1 9.94 -29.70 -6.30
CA MET A 1 8.81 -28.77 -6.17
C MET A 1 8.90 -27.72 -7.26
N LYS A 2 7.80 -27.43 -7.94
CA LYS A 2 7.69 -26.39 -8.99
C LYS A 2 6.83 -25.24 -8.46
N ILE A 3 7.36 -24.03 -8.44
CA ILE A 3 6.65 -22.84 -7.97
C ILE A 3 6.54 -21.84 -9.10
N THR A 4 5.34 -21.27 -9.30
CA THR A 4 5.16 -20.10 -10.16
C THR A 4 4.88 -18.87 -9.30
N LEU A 5 5.67 -17.81 -9.50
CA LEU A 5 5.46 -16.49 -8.89
C LEU A 5 4.89 -15.52 -9.94
N ILE A 6 3.76 -14.88 -9.62
CA ILE A 6 3.11 -13.92 -10.53
C ILE A 6 3.44 -12.50 -10.07
N ILE A 7 3.97 -11.67 -10.98
CA ILE A 7 4.33 -10.26 -10.72
C ILE A 7 3.50 -9.34 -11.62
N SER A 8 2.59 -8.60 -11.03
CA SER A 8 1.61 -7.77 -11.74
C SER A 8 2.04 -6.33 -11.97
N ASN A 9 3.03 -5.82 -11.22
CA ASN A 9 3.44 -4.41 -11.27
C ASN A 9 4.85 -4.19 -10.72
N ASN A 10 5.41 -3.00 -10.94
CA ASN A 10 6.77 -2.65 -10.54
C ASN A 10 6.98 -2.59 -9.01
N THR A 11 5.94 -2.34 -8.21
CA THR A 11 6.03 -2.42 -6.75
C THR A 11 6.28 -3.84 -6.30
N PHE A 12 5.57 -4.82 -6.87
CA PHE A 12 5.80 -6.24 -6.56
C PHE A 12 7.12 -6.73 -7.13
N TYR A 13 7.51 -6.25 -8.32
CA TYR A 13 8.85 -6.51 -8.83
C TYR A 13 9.91 -6.10 -7.81
N ARG A 14 9.90 -4.86 -7.34
CA ARG A 14 10.85 -4.36 -6.34
C ARG A 14 10.81 -5.16 -5.03
N ASN A 15 9.61 -5.48 -4.54
CA ASN A 15 9.44 -6.11 -3.24
C ASN A 15 9.80 -7.61 -3.26
N TYR A 16 9.48 -8.33 -4.33
CA TYR A 16 9.62 -9.79 -4.40
C TYR A 16 10.82 -10.25 -5.25
N ILE A 17 11.23 -9.49 -6.27
CA ILE A 17 12.36 -9.86 -7.13
C ILE A 17 13.67 -9.34 -6.49
N ASN A 18 14.05 -9.96 -5.40
CA ASN A 18 15.27 -9.66 -4.67
C ASN A 18 15.89 -10.94 -4.11
N ARG A 19 17.18 -10.85 -3.72
CA ARG A 19 17.94 -12.00 -3.22
C ARG A 19 17.31 -12.69 -2.00
N PHE A 20 16.63 -11.94 -1.15
CA PHE A 20 16.04 -12.48 0.09
C PHE A 20 14.83 -13.38 -0.18
N VAL A 21 14.14 -13.20 -1.31
CA VAL A 21 12.99 -14.01 -1.69
C VAL A 21 13.36 -15.00 -2.79
N ILE A 22 13.90 -14.51 -3.89
CA ILE A 22 14.15 -15.34 -5.09
C ILE A 22 15.19 -16.41 -4.83
N ASP A 23 16.31 -16.07 -4.18
CA ASP A 23 17.39 -17.05 -3.94
C ASP A 23 16.92 -18.12 -2.96
N GLU A 24 16.14 -17.77 -1.96
CA GLU A 24 15.59 -18.74 -1.00
C GLU A 24 14.55 -19.66 -1.65
N LEU A 25 13.67 -19.13 -2.51
CA LEU A 25 12.73 -19.97 -3.25
C LEU A 25 13.43 -20.89 -4.26
N LYS A 26 14.46 -20.42 -4.95
CA LYS A 26 15.26 -21.25 -5.88
C LYS A 26 15.99 -22.41 -5.20
N LYS A 27 16.37 -22.28 -3.92
CA LYS A 27 17.00 -23.38 -3.15
C LYS A 27 16.08 -24.58 -2.97
N ILE A 28 14.76 -24.34 -2.93
CA ILE A 28 13.78 -25.38 -2.61
C ILE A 28 12.92 -25.80 -3.80
N SER A 29 13.00 -25.08 -4.92
CA SER A 29 12.07 -25.28 -6.04
C SER A 29 12.66 -24.90 -7.39
N ASN A 30 12.08 -25.49 -8.45
CA ASN A 30 12.17 -24.93 -9.79
C ASN A 30 11.20 -23.73 -9.88
N LEU A 31 11.74 -22.51 -9.67
CA LEU A 31 10.96 -21.28 -9.65
C LEU A 31 10.81 -20.72 -11.06
N LYS A 32 9.57 -20.50 -11.48
CA LYS A 32 9.20 -19.76 -12.70
C LYS A 32 8.48 -18.48 -12.35
N ILE A 33 8.60 -17.46 -13.19
CA ILE A 33 8.01 -16.14 -12.94
C ILE A 33 7.20 -15.71 -14.13
N ILE A 34 5.93 -15.39 -13.90
CA ILE A 34 5.05 -14.76 -14.89
C ILE A 34 4.92 -13.29 -14.54
N SER A 35 5.08 -12.41 -15.50
CA SER A 35 4.88 -10.98 -15.30
C SER A 35 3.88 -10.38 -16.28
N SER A 36 3.20 -9.30 -15.85
CA SER A 36 2.44 -8.48 -16.78
C SER A 36 3.39 -7.60 -17.62
N ASN A 37 2.96 -7.20 -18.81
CA ASN A 37 3.73 -6.31 -19.71
C ASN A 37 4.07 -4.93 -19.12
N ASN A 38 3.37 -4.53 -18.06
CA ASN A 38 3.64 -3.26 -17.39
C ASN A 38 4.83 -3.32 -16.43
N VAL A 39 5.43 -4.50 -16.25
CA VAL A 39 6.61 -4.67 -15.39
C VAL A 39 7.86 -4.38 -16.22
N ILE A 40 8.63 -3.40 -15.75
CA ILE A 40 9.89 -3.00 -16.40
C ILE A 40 11.05 -3.64 -15.65
N ASP A 41 11.73 -4.57 -16.31
CA ASP A 41 13.00 -5.11 -15.84
C ASP A 41 14.18 -4.39 -16.50
N ASN A 42 14.51 -3.21 -15.99
CA ASN A 42 15.66 -2.44 -16.47
C ASN A 42 17.02 -3.13 -16.23
N LYS A 43 17.06 -4.14 -15.38
CA LYS A 43 18.30 -4.83 -14.97
C LYS A 43 18.46 -6.20 -15.60
N LYS A 44 17.50 -6.67 -16.43
CA LYS A 44 17.46 -7.99 -17.09
C LYS A 44 17.87 -9.14 -16.16
N LYS A 45 17.42 -9.08 -14.90
CA LYS A 45 17.89 -9.98 -13.85
C LYS A 45 17.27 -11.37 -13.89
N ILE A 46 16.14 -11.52 -14.59
CA ILE A 46 15.34 -12.75 -14.54
C ILE A 46 14.60 -12.92 -15.87
N ASP A 47 14.53 -14.14 -16.35
CA ASP A 47 13.70 -14.52 -17.48
C ASP A 47 12.23 -14.58 -17.02
N PHE A 48 11.43 -13.66 -17.54
CA PHE A 48 9.98 -13.62 -17.32
C PHE A 48 9.24 -14.27 -18.51
N ILE A 49 8.16 -14.95 -18.18
CA ILE A 49 7.12 -15.26 -19.15
C ILE A 49 6.16 -14.08 -19.14
N CYS A 50 6.15 -13.27 -20.19
CA CYS A 50 5.27 -12.11 -20.30
C CYS A 50 3.86 -12.55 -20.68
N GLU A 51 2.86 -12.12 -19.93
CA GLU A 51 1.45 -12.32 -20.23
C GLU A 51 0.80 -10.99 -20.62
N GLU A 52 0.34 -10.90 -21.86
CA GLU A 52 -0.13 -9.63 -22.44
C GLU A 52 -1.63 -9.40 -22.28
N ASN A 53 -2.40 -10.47 -22.23
CA ASN A 53 -3.84 -10.39 -22.34
C ASN A 53 -4.53 -10.22 -20.98
N ILE A 54 -5.27 -9.14 -20.82
CA ILE A 54 -6.19 -8.93 -19.70
C ILE A 54 -7.60 -8.86 -20.26
N THR A 55 -8.47 -9.79 -19.87
CA THR A 55 -9.76 -10.00 -20.56
C THR A 55 -10.94 -9.27 -19.90
N ASN A 56 -10.95 -9.11 -18.58
CA ASN A 56 -12.18 -8.74 -17.83
C ASN A 56 -12.11 -7.41 -17.07
N ILE A 57 -11.26 -6.46 -17.49
CA ILE A 57 -10.94 -5.25 -16.72
C ILE A 57 -12.18 -4.48 -16.24
N LYS A 58 -13.13 -4.21 -17.15
CA LYS A 58 -14.31 -3.40 -16.82
C LYS A 58 -15.26 -4.16 -15.90
N LEU A 59 -15.44 -5.45 -16.15
CA LEU A 59 -16.40 -6.28 -15.44
C LEU A 59 -15.94 -6.53 -13.99
N HIS A 60 -14.67 -6.84 -13.78
CA HIS A 60 -14.09 -6.94 -12.44
C HIS A 60 -14.25 -5.66 -11.62
N LYS A 61 -14.05 -4.47 -12.24
CA LYS A 61 -14.23 -3.18 -11.54
C LYS A 61 -15.69 -2.94 -11.13
N ILE A 62 -16.65 -3.36 -11.97
CA ILE A 62 -18.07 -3.24 -11.65
C ILE A 62 -18.42 -4.17 -10.50
N ILE A 63 -18.06 -5.44 -10.58
CA ILE A 63 -18.32 -6.44 -9.53
C ILE A 63 -17.69 -6.01 -8.20
N ALA A 64 -16.44 -5.56 -8.22
CA ALA A 64 -15.76 -5.06 -7.04
C ALA A 64 -16.47 -3.84 -6.43
N GLY A 65 -16.97 -2.94 -7.28
CA GLY A 65 -17.77 -1.79 -6.85
C GLY A 65 -19.05 -2.20 -6.14
N ILE A 66 -19.84 -3.09 -6.75
CA ILE A 66 -21.09 -3.60 -6.17
C ILE A 66 -20.82 -4.28 -4.82
N ARG A 67 -19.82 -5.17 -4.75
CA ARG A 67 -19.42 -5.83 -3.50
C ARG A 67 -19.01 -4.85 -2.41
N MET A 68 -18.21 -3.84 -2.74
CA MET A 68 -17.76 -2.85 -1.76
C MET A 68 -18.94 -2.08 -1.18
N PHE A 69 -19.89 -1.66 -2.03
CA PHE A 69 -21.11 -0.97 -1.57
C PHE A 69 -22.01 -1.90 -0.73
N ALA A 70 -22.20 -3.15 -1.13
CA ALA A 70 -22.98 -4.12 -0.38
C ALA A 70 -22.37 -4.51 0.98
N ASN A 71 -21.10 -4.23 1.18
CA ASN A 71 -20.38 -4.53 2.41
C ASN A 71 -19.83 -3.25 3.11
N ILE A 72 -20.44 -2.10 2.83
CA ILE A 72 -19.99 -0.80 3.35
C ILE A 72 -19.87 -0.77 4.88
N GLU A 73 -20.77 -1.48 5.58
CA GLU A 73 -20.79 -1.52 7.04
C GLU A 73 -19.73 -2.44 7.65
N LYS A 74 -19.07 -3.29 6.85
CA LYS A 74 -18.00 -4.15 7.36
C LYS A 74 -16.71 -3.43 7.70
N SER A 75 -16.51 -2.25 7.13
CA SER A 75 -15.32 -1.45 7.39
C SER A 75 -15.63 0.02 7.27
N LYS A 76 -15.27 0.81 8.30
CA LYS A 76 -15.30 2.28 8.24
C LYS A 76 -14.52 2.79 7.04
N SER A 77 -13.45 2.09 6.66
CA SER A 77 -12.61 2.43 5.49
C SER A 77 -13.39 2.42 4.17
N PHE A 78 -14.33 1.52 3.98
CA PHE A 78 -15.15 1.49 2.77
C PHE A 78 -16.05 2.72 2.69
N LYS A 79 -16.72 3.06 3.78
CA LYS A 79 -17.56 4.27 3.87
C LYS A 79 -16.76 5.52 3.58
N TYR A 80 -15.62 5.70 4.26
CA TYR A 80 -14.72 6.83 4.07
C TYR A 80 -14.19 6.91 2.63
N ARG A 81 -13.76 5.78 2.06
CA ARG A 81 -13.25 5.71 0.69
C ARG A 81 -14.32 6.02 -0.37
N ILE A 82 -15.54 5.54 -0.17
CA ILE A 82 -16.67 5.85 -1.04
C ILE A 82 -16.96 7.35 -0.98
N GLN A 83 -17.05 7.92 0.22
CA GLN A 83 -17.23 9.36 0.40
C GLN A 83 -16.14 10.16 -0.33
N ARG A 84 -14.86 9.82 -0.15
CA ARG A 84 -13.75 10.48 -0.87
C ARG A 84 -13.86 10.37 -2.39
N ARG A 85 -14.21 9.20 -2.89
CA ARG A 85 -14.26 8.94 -4.33
C ARG A 85 -15.39 9.70 -5.02
N TYR A 86 -16.52 9.82 -4.32
CA TYR A 86 -17.75 10.40 -4.87
C TYR A 86 -18.09 11.77 -4.28
N GLN A 87 -17.20 12.35 -3.46
CA GLN A 87 -17.35 13.72 -2.99
C GLN A 87 -17.38 14.68 -4.18
N PRO A 88 -18.31 15.65 -4.21
CA PRO A 88 -18.31 16.69 -5.22
C PRO A 88 -16.98 17.42 -5.25
N LYS A 89 -16.24 17.28 -6.32
CA LYS A 89 -15.01 18.04 -6.53
C LYS A 89 -15.38 19.34 -7.18
N THR A 90 -14.82 20.45 -6.69
CA THR A 90 -14.94 21.74 -7.38
C THR A 90 -14.32 21.58 -8.77
N ILE A 91 -15.13 21.72 -9.81
CA ILE A 91 -14.67 21.64 -11.20
C ILE A 91 -13.88 22.91 -11.46
N LYS A 92 -12.56 22.86 -11.34
CA LYS A 92 -11.68 24.02 -11.56
C LYS A 92 -11.74 24.55 -13.00
N ASN A 93 -12.00 23.68 -13.99
CA ASN A 93 -12.15 24.02 -15.39
C ASN A 93 -13.37 23.30 -15.97
N LEU A 94 -14.38 24.07 -16.38
CA LEU A 94 -15.61 23.60 -17.03
C LEU A 94 -15.32 23.20 -18.50
N THR A 95 -14.57 22.11 -18.68
CA THR A 95 -14.43 21.48 -20.01
C THR A 95 -15.47 20.37 -20.17
N PHE A 96 -15.93 20.11 -21.39
CA PHE A 96 -16.84 19.00 -21.68
C PHE A 96 -16.33 17.66 -21.15
N ARG A 97 -15.02 17.43 -21.23
CA ARG A 97 -14.38 16.21 -20.67
C ARG A 97 -14.48 16.13 -19.14
N SER A 98 -14.35 17.24 -18.42
CA SER A 98 -14.45 17.26 -16.96
C SER A 98 -15.88 17.03 -16.50
N ILE A 99 -16.85 17.59 -17.20
CA ILE A 99 -18.30 17.40 -16.96
C ILE A 99 -18.69 15.94 -17.23
N ALA A 100 -18.29 15.37 -18.38
CA ALA A 100 -18.57 13.98 -18.72
C ALA A 100 -17.96 12.99 -17.73
N LYS A 101 -16.71 13.25 -17.27
CA LYS A 101 -16.04 12.45 -16.23
C LYS A 101 -16.81 12.49 -14.90
N TYR A 102 -17.28 13.67 -14.52
CA TYR A 102 -18.07 13.86 -13.30
C TYR A 102 -19.41 13.13 -13.37
N PHE A 103 -20.14 13.29 -14.49
CA PHE A 103 -21.41 12.59 -14.73
C PHE A 103 -21.24 11.05 -14.69
N LYS A 104 -20.18 10.54 -15.31
CA LYS A 104 -19.84 9.12 -15.27
C LYS A 104 -19.61 8.59 -13.85
N ILE A 105 -18.91 9.36 -13.01
CA ILE A 105 -18.68 8.99 -11.60
C ILE A 105 -19.99 8.89 -10.84
N TRP A 106 -20.93 9.86 -11.06
CA TRP A 106 -22.24 9.86 -10.42
C TRP A 106 -23.14 8.71 -10.90
N ILE A 107 -23.10 8.38 -12.19
CA ILE A 107 -23.83 7.23 -12.74
C ILE A 107 -23.35 5.95 -12.05
N TYR A 108 -22.03 5.73 -11.95
CA TYR A 108 -21.51 4.55 -11.25
C TYR A 108 -21.90 4.52 -9.77
N TYR A 109 -21.86 5.66 -9.07
CA TYR A 109 -22.31 5.74 -7.68
C TYR A 109 -23.76 5.31 -7.53
N PHE A 110 -24.64 5.83 -8.40
CA PHE A 110 -26.07 5.52 -8.38
C PHE A 110 -26.33 4.04 -8.69
N LEU A 111 -25.69 3.52 -9.74
CA LEU A 111 -25.80 2.10 -10.10
C LEU A 111 -25.32 1.19 -8.97
N PHE A 112 -24.15 1.48 -8.39
CA PHE A 112 -23.67 0.68 -7.27
C PHE A 112 -24.60 0.75 -6.08
N LYS A 113 -25.18 1.90 -5.77
CA LYS A 113 -26.15 2.05 -4.68
C LYS A 113 -27.42 1.26 -4.93
N ILE A 114 -27.96 1.27 -6.15
CA ILE A 114 -29.14 0.49 -6.55
C ILE A 114 -28.84 -1.00 -6.46
N PHE A 115 -27.79 -1.48 -7.12
CA PHE A 115 -27.46 -2.91 -7.16
C PHE A 115 -26.89 -3.47 -5.85
N SER A 116 -26.58 -2.62 -4.88
CA SER A 116 -26.15 -3.00 -3.54
C SER A 116 -27.18 -2.71 -2.44
N PHE A 117 -28.35 -2.21 -2.81
CA PHE A 117 -29.40 -1.82 -1.84
C PHE A 117 -29.78 -2.95 -0.88
N ASN A 118 -29.82 -4.18 -1.40
CA ASN A 118 -30.05 -5.39 -0.62
C ASN A 118 -28.96 -6.43 -0.92
N LYS A 119 -28.54 -7.15 0.11
CA LYS A 119 -27.50 -8.20 -0.02
C LYS A 119 -27.88 -9.28 -1.03
N PHE A 120 -29.16 -9.65 -1.09
CA PHE A 120 -29.68 -10.61 -2.06
C PHE A 120 -29.55 -10.10 -3.49
N ILE A 121 -29.99 -8.87 -3.76
CA ILE A 121 -29.86 -8.22 -5.07
C ILE A 121 -28.38 -8.12 -5.49
N SER A 122 -27.51 -7.76 -4.55
CA SER A 122 -26.07 -7.69 -4.81
C SER A 122 -25.49 -9.03 -5.24
N ILE A 123 -25.87 -10.13 -4.56
CA ILE A 123 -25.41 -11.48 -4.90
C ILE A 123 -25.96 -11.91 -6.27
N LEU A 124 -27.24 -11.68 -6.54
CA LEU A 124 -27.84 -11.99 -7.84
C LEU A 124 -27.16 -11.22 -8.98
N THR A 125 -26.98 -9.92 -8.81
CA THR A 125 -26.31 -9.08 -9.81
C THR A 125 -24.88 -9.53 -10.03
N GLU A 126 -24.14 -9.83 -8.96
CA GLU A 126 -22.79 -10.34 -9.08
C GLU A 126 -22.74 -11.68 -9.82
N ASN A 127 -23.59 -12.63 -9.45
CA ASN A 127 -23.66 -13.95 -10.12
C ASN A 127 -24.00 -13.79 -11.61
N PHE A 128 -24.96 -12.92 -11.93
CA PHE A 128 -25.30 -12.61 -13.32
C PHE A 128 -24.11 -12.03 -14.07
N LEU A 129 -23.42 -11.04 -13.51
CA LEU A 129 -22.24 -10.43 -14.14
C LEU A 129 -21.08 -11.44 -14.32
N ARG A 130 -20.94 -12.39 -13.39
CA ARG A 130 -19.92 -13.44 -13.48
C ARG A 130 -20.11 -14.39 -14.65
N LEU A 131 -21.33 -14.54 -15.19
CA LEU A 131 -21.60 -15.35 -16.41
C LEU A 131 -20.88 -14.77 -17.63
N PHE A 132 -20.61 -13.46 -17.65
CA PHE A 132 -19.93 -12.78 -18.75
C PHE A 132 -18.41 -12.72 -18.59
N LEU A 133 -17.85 -13.27 -17.51
CA LEU A 133 -16.40 -13.33 -17.31
C LEU A 133 -15.78 -14.33 -18.27
N LYS A 134 -14.92 -13.82 -19.12
CA LYS A 134 -14.14 -14.65 -20.06
C LYS A 134 -12.95 -15.29 -19.34
N ILE A 135 -12.61 -16.48 -19.75
CA ILE A 135 -11.39 -17.16 -19.31
C ILE A 135 -10.21 -16.57 -20.09
N ASN A 136 -9.11 -16.32 -19.42
CA ASN A 136 -7.85 -16.01 -20.06
C ASN A 136 -7.17 -17.33 -20.47
N TYR A 137 -7.42 -17.77 -21.71
CA TYR A 137 -6.90 -19.04 -22.22
C TYR A 137 -5.38 -19.04 -22.34
N SER A 138 -4.77 -17.94 -22.80
CA SER A 138 -3.33 -17.81 -22.87
C SER A 138 -2.68 -18.01 -21.48
N PHE A 139 -3.23 -17.37 -20.46
CA PHE A 139 -2.73 -17.51 -19.09
C PHE A 139 -2.86 -18.94 -18.55
N ILE A 140 -3.99 -19.62 -18.79
CA ILE A 140 -4.16 -21.00 -18.30
C ILE A 140 -3.28 -22.00 -19.04
N GLU A 141 -3.04 -21.81 -20.33
CA GLU A 141 -2.10 -22.63 -21.11
C GLU A 141 -0.68 -22.47 -20.56
N THR A 142 -0.26 -21.24 -20.27
CA THR A 142 1.03 -20.94 -19.64
C THR A 142 1.15 -21.65 -18.29
N ILE A 143 0.14 -21.54 -17.42
CA ILE A 143 0.15 -22.20 -16.10
C ILE A 143 0.20 -23.71 -16.23
N LYS A 144 -0.57 -24.31 -17.14
CA LYS A 144 -0.56 -25.77 -17.39
C LYS A 144 0.78 -26.24 -17.93
N MET A 145 1.38 -25.49 -18.85
CA MET A 145 2.72 -25.80 -19.39
C MET A 145 3.79 -25.80 -18.29
N LEU A 146 3.69 -24.90 -17.31
CA LEU A 146 4.63 -24.82 -16.19
C LEU A 146 4.43 -25.95 -15.18
N ASP A 147 3.28 -26.59 -15.17
CA ASP A 147 2.93 -27.74 -14.30
C ASP A 147 3.33 -27.48 -12.83
N SER A 148 2.88 -26.35 -12.30
CA SER A 148 3.29 -25.86 -11.00
C SER A 148 2.54 -26.56 -9.87
N ASP A 149 3.27 -27.00 -8.85
CA ASP A 149 2.68 -27.54 -7.61
C ASP A 149 1.89 -26.46 -6.85
N ILE A 150 2.34 -25.21 -6.94
CA ILE A 150 1.70 -24.08 -6.29
C ILE A 150 2.02 -22.76 -7.00
N VAL A 151 1.04 -21.85 -6.99
CA VAL A 151 1.19 -20.50 -7.52
C VAL A 151 1.25 -19.50 -6.35
N LEU A 152 2.23 -18.61 -6.36
CA LEU A 152 2.37 -17.49 -5.41
C LEU A 152 1.93 -16.21 -6.11
N MET A 153 1.00 -15.48 -5.50
CA MET A 153 0.47 -14.28 -6.10
C MET A 153 0.46 -13.11 -5.12
N PRO A 154 1.47 -12.23 -5.18
CA PRO A 154 1.38 -10.92 -4.55
C PRO A 154 0.16 -10.18 -5.05
N THR A 155 -0.62 -9.60 -4.14
CA THR A 155 -1.87 -8.92 -4.50
C THR A 155 -2.10 -7.64 -3.72
N ASN A 156 -2.71 -6.66 -4.41
CA ASN A 156 -3.34 -5.50 -3.78
C ASN A 156 -4.87 -5.63 -3.76
N GLY A 157 -5.42 -6.70 -4.35
CA GLY A 157 -6.84 -7.04 -4.39
C GLY A 157 -7.68 -6.26 -5.41
N PHE A 158 -7.09 -5.40 -6.25
CA PHE A 158 -7.83 -4.57 -7.22
C PHE A 158 -7.11 -4.37 -8.57
N ASN A 159 -5.91 -4.88 -8.74
CA ASN A 159 -5.20 -4.84 -10.03
C ASN A 159 -5.92 -5.74 -11.04
N SER A 160 -6.09 -5.26 -12.27
CA SER A 160 -6.87 -5.96 -13.28
C SER A 160 -6.23 -7.28 -13.74
N PHE A 161 -4.90 -7.32 -13.83
CA PHE A 161 -4.17 -8.55 -14.17
C PHE A 161 -4.30 -9.60 -13.05
N GLU A 162 -4.14 -9.18 -11.78
CA GLU A 162 -4.31 -10.06 -10.63
C GLU A 162 -5.72 -10.67 -10.59
N LEU A 163 -6.76 -9.84 -10.76
CA LEU A 163 -8.15 -10.30 -10.75
C LEU A 163 -8.46 -11.27 -11.90
N ASP A 164 -7.86 -11.07 -13.07
CA ASP A 164 -8.02 -11.95 -14.22
C ASP A 164 -7.30 -13.29 -14.01
N ALA A 165 -6.10 -13.26 -13.44
CA ALA A 165 -5.36 -14.43 -13.02
C ALA A 165 -6.11 -15.22 -11.93
N GLU A 166 -6.56 -14.54 -10.86
CA GLU A 166 -7.37 -15.17 -9.79
C GLU A 166 -8.65 -15.81 -10.33
N CYS A 167 -9.34 -15.13 -11.26
CA CYS A 167 -10.52 -15.68 -11.93
C CYS A 167 -10.20 -17.01 -12.60
N THR A 168 -9.12 -17.05 -13.35
CA THR A 168 -8.70 -18.23 -14.11
C THR A 168 -8.24 -19.35 -13.17
N LEU A 169 -7.37 -19.05 -12.19
CA LEU A 169 -6.91 -20.04 -11.20
C LEU A 169 -8.08 -20.68 -10.44
N ASN A 170 -9.05 -19.87 -10.01
CA ASN A 170 -10.25 -20.39 -9.31
C ASN A 170 -11.12 -21.27 -10.22
N LYS A 171 -11.32 -20.89 -11.49
CA LYS A 171 -12.14 -21.68 -12.43
C LYS A 171 -11.55 -23.06 -12.71
N PHE A 172 -10.21 -23.17 -12.71
CA PHE A 172 -9.51 -24.43 -12.98
C PHE A 172 -9.07 -25.18 -11.73
N GLY A 173 -9.42 -24.68 -10.53
CA GLY A 173 -9.09 -25.33 -9.26
C GLY A 173 -7.58 -25.38 -8.99
N ILE A 174 -6.81 -24.44 -9.53
CA ILE A 174 -5.35 -24.40 -9.35
C ILE A 174 -5.03 -23.83 -7.99
N ASN A 175 -4.18 -24.55 -7.24
CA ASN A 175 -3.75 -24.16 -5.91
C ASN A 175 -2.88 -22.89 -5.95
N TYR A 176 -3.28 -21.86 -5.20
CA TYR A 176 -2.49 -20.64 -5.09
C TYR A 176 -2.55 -20.01 -3.69
N ILE A 177 -1.45 -19.36 -3.32
CA ILE A 177 -1.33 -18.53 -2.13
C ILE A 177 -1.36 -17.06 -2.54
N SER A 178 -2.29 -16.31 -1.96
CA SER A 178 -2.36 -14.87 -2.11
C SER A 178 -1.46 -14.19 -1.07
N LEU A 179 -0.49 -13.39 -1.52
CA LEU A 179 0.44 -12.65 -0.66
C LEU A 179 0.01 -11.19 -0.60
N VAL A 180 -0.59 -10.79 0.51
CA VAL A 180 -1.16 -9.44 0.70
C VAL A 180 -0.03 -8.43 0.87
N ASP A 181 0.17 -7.57 -0.15
CA ASP A 181 1.37 -6.71 -0.24
C ASP A 181 1.35 -5.52 0.73
N ASN A 182 0.18 -4.97 1.02
CA ASN A 182 0.06 -3.82 1.92
C ASN A 182 -0.89 -4.06 3.09
N TRP A 183 -0.53 -3.46 4.21
CA TRP A 183 -1.25 -3.48 5.46
C TRP A 183 -2.75 -3.12 5.34
N ASP A 184 -3.09 -2.13 4.50
CA ASP A 184 -4.44 -1.61 4.36
C ASP A 184 -5.31 -2.36 3.33
N ASN A 185 -4.75 -3.32 2.59
CA ASN A 185 -5.45 -3.94 1.46
C ASN A 185 -6.74 -4.63 1.89
N LEU A 186 -6.71 -5.41 2.97
CA LEU A 186 -7.86 -6.18 3.42
C LEU A 186 -8.94 -5.34 4.12
N SER A 187 -8.60 -4.16 4.63
CA SER A 187 -9.52 -3.30 5.40
C SER A 187 -10.05 -2.09 4.62
N SER A 188 -9.32 -1.62 3.58
CA SER A 188 -9.63 -0.34 2.96
C SER A 188 -9.71 -0.34 1.43
N LYS A 189 -8.99 -1.23 0.75
CA LYS A 189 -8.86 -1.14 -0.72
C LYS A 189 -10.07 -1.70 -1.46
N THR A 190 -10.48 -2.92 -1.13
CA THR A 190 -11.56 -3.65 -1.82
C THR A 190 -12.09 -4.80 -0.97
N ILE A 191 -13.16 -5.43 -1.46
CA ILE A 191 -13.54 -6.79 -1.09
C ILE A 191 -12.95 -7.74 -2.13
N LEU A 192 -12.19 -8.75 -1.68
CA LEU A 192 -11.57 -9.73 -2.57
C LEU A 192 -12.64 -10.50 -3.35
N LEU A 193 -12.49 -10.55 -4.67
CA LEU A 193 -13.47 -11.18 -5.56
C LEU A 193 -13.31 -12.69 -5.62
N TYR A 194 -12.11 -13.19 -5.45
CA TYR A 194 -11.76 -14.60 -5.53
C TYR A 194 -11.13 -15.04 -4.22
N LYS A 195 -11.17 -16.34 -3.95
CA LYS A 195 -10.64 -16.93 -2.72
C LYS A 195 -9.45 -17.81 -3.06
N ALA A 196 -8.30 -17.45 -2.50
CA ALA A 196 -7.11 -18.28 -2.53
C ALA A 196 -7.23 -19.47 -1.56
N ASN A 197 -6.42 -20.49 -1.75
CA ASN A 197 -6.31 -21.61 -0.83
C ASN A 197 -5.76 -21.14 0.53
N HIS A 198 -4.79 -20.21 0.50
CA HIS A 198 -4.23 -19.59 1.70
C HIS A 198 -3.79 -18.14 1.45
N TYR A 199 -3.62 -17.38 2.54
CA TYR A 199 -3.20 -15.97 2.50
C TYR A 199 -2.01 -15.73 3.41
N GLY A 200 -0.93 -15.19 2.84
CA GLY A 200 0.16 -14.58 3.60
C GLY A 200 -0.16 -13.10 3.84
N VAL A 201 -0.18 -12.67 5.10
CA VAL A 201 -0.57 -11.31 5.48
C VAL A 201 0.49 -10.67 6.40
N TRP A 202 0.40 -9.37 6.64
CA TRP A 202 1.41 -8.63 7.37
C TRP A 202 1.52 -9.02 8.84
N GLY A 203 0.43 -9.03 9.58
CA GLY A 203 0.40 -9.30 11.00
C GLY A 203 -0.97 -9.76 11.47
N GLU A 204 -1.16 -9.82 12.79
CA GLU A 204 -2.40 -10.29 13.40
C GLU A 204 -3.60 -9.40 13.05
N GLN A 205 -3.43 -8.07 13.03
CA GLN A 205 -4.47 -7.14 12.59
C GLN A 205 -4.99 -7.49 11.19
N SER A 206 -4.08 -7.81 10.26
CA SER A 206 -4.45 -8.21 8.90
C SER A 206 -5.22 -9.53 8.86
N ARG A 207 -4.91 -10.49 9.75
CA ARG A 207 -5.66 -11.76 9.89
C ARG A 207 -7.08 -11.50 10.41
N ILE A 208 -7.22 -10.60 11.39
CA ILE A 208 -8.52 -10.17 11.92
C ILE A 208 -9.33 -9.49 10.82
N HIS A 209 -8.72 -8.61 10.02
CA HIS A 209 -9.39 -7.97 8.88
C HIS A 209 -9.79 -9.00 7.80
N ALA A 210 -8.95 -9.98 7.51
CA ALA A 210 -9.29 -11.07 6.59
C ALA A 210 -10.56 -11.80 7.03
N LYS A 211 -10.66 -12.16 8.32
CA LYS A 211 -11.82 -12.82 8.89
C LYS A 211 -13.06 -11.95 8.88
N ASN A 212 -12.98 -10.75 9.48
CA ASN A 212 -14.15 -9.94 9.78
C ASN A 212 -14.67 -9.16 8.55
N ILE A 213 -13.77 -8.73 7.67
CA ILE A 213 -14.12 -7.88 6.53
C ILE A 213 -14.23 -8.70 5.25
N GLN A 214 -13.27 -9.62 5.02
CA GLN A 214 -13.19 -10.39 3.77
C GLN A 214 -13.92 -11.75 3.85
N ASN A 215 -14.42 -12.16 5.02
CA ASN A 215 -14.98 -13.49 5.28
C ASN A 215 -14.03 -14.63 4.87
N ILE A 216 -12.76 -14.48 5.18
CA ILE A 216 -11.74 -15.51 5.01
C ILE A 216 -11.60 -16.25 6.33
N ASP A 217 -11.61 -17.59 6.29
CA ASP A 217 -11.35 -18.38 7.48
C ASP A 217 -9.97 -18.01 8.07
N TYR A 218 -9.92 -17.74 9.37
CA TYR A 218 -8.70 -17.38 10.07
C TYR A 218 -7.60 -18.44 9.91
N LYS A 219 -7.96 -19.73 9.82
CA LYS A 219 -7.03 -20.85 9.59
C LYS A 219 -6.37 -20.78 8.21
N LYS A 220 -6.99 -20.10 7.24
CA LYS A 220 -6.44 -19.87 5.90
C LYS A 220 -5.55 -18.63 5.82
N THR A 221 -5.19 -18.04 6.94
CA THR A 221 -4.31 -16.87 6.99
C THR A 221 -3.09 -17.16 7.86
N SER A 222 -1.93 -16.64 7.45
CA SER A 222 -0.70 -16.69 8.21
C SER A 222 -0.03 -15.32 8.23
N SER A 223 0.38 -14.87 9.41
CA SER A 223 1.23 -13.68 9.54
C SER A 223 2.64 -14.03 9.06
N ILE A 224 3.09 -13.39 8.01
CA ILE A 224 4.44 -13.60 7.44
C ILE A 224 5.20 -12.30 7.24
N GLY A 225 4.57 -11.14 7.50
CA GLY A 225 5.16 -9.83 7.22
C GLY A 225 5.12 -9.48 5.74
N THR A 226 6.13 -8.72 5.29
CA THR A 226 6.32 -8.35 3.89
C THR A 226 7.81 -8.43 3.51
N PRO A 227 8.14 -8.84 2.27
CA PRO A 227 9.54 -8.97 1.84
C PRO A 227 10.28 -7.64 1.81
N ARG A 228 9.55 -6.52 1.67
CA ARG A 228 10.11 -5.17 1.70
C ARG A 228 10.88 -4.88 2.99
N PHE A 229 10.37 -5.32 4.13
CA PHE A 229 10.98 -5.04 5.42
C PHE A 229 12.11 -6.02 5.78
N GLU A 230 12.19 -7.15 5.12
CA GLU A 230 13.37 -8.01 5.19
C GLU A 230 14.60 -7.30 4.63
N PHE A 231 14.39 -6.46 3.61
CA PHE A 231 15.44 -5.60 3.09
C PHE A 231 15.95 -4.62 4.14
N TYR A 232 15.06 -4.00 4.93
CA TYR A 232 15.43 -3.04 5.98
C TYR A 232 16.26 -3.70 7.11
N ARG A 233 15.99 -4.96 7.42
CA ARG A 233 16.75 -5.74 8.40
C ARG A 233 18.22 -5.91 8.02
N ASN A 234 18.50 -6.01 6.73
CA ASN A 234 19.79 -6.37 6.17
C ASN A 234 20.48 -5.23 5.42
N CYS A 235 19.88 -4.05 5.34
CA CYS A 235 20.48 -2.95 4.61
C CYS A 235 21.59 -2.26 5.44
N LYS A 236 22.63 -1.84 4.74
CA LYS A 236 23.61 -0.91 5.31
C LYS A 236 23.06 0.49 5.17
N VAL A 237 22.70 1.11 6.29
CA VAL A 237 22.26 2.50 6.32
C VAL A 237 23.41 3.40 5.85
N LYS A 238 23.16 4.19 4.81
CA LYS A 238 24.11 5.17 4.26
C LYS A 238 23.82 6.55 4.84
N LYS A 239 24.84 7.31 5.16
CA LYS A 239 24.68 8.73 5.46
C LYS A 239 24.41 9.46 4.14
N LEU A 240 23.20 9.96 3.96
CA LEU A 240 22.76 10.64 2.72
C LEU A 240 23.08 12.14 2.73
N PHE A 241 23.13 12.77 3.91
CA PHE A 241 23.34 14.20 4.08
C PHE A 241 24.35 14.46 5.19
N ASP A 242 25.12 15.57 5.06
CA ASP A 242 26.07 16.01 6.09
C ASP A 242 25.47 16.90 7.16
N PHE A 243 24.17 17.12 7.10
CA PHE A 243 23.39 17.92 8.05
C PHE A 243 22.31 17.07 8.74
N LYS A 244 21.83 17.51 9.88
CA LYS A 244 20.68 16.92 10.57
C LYS A 244 19.38 17.31 9.89
N TYR A 245 18.40 16.39 9.89
CA TYR A 245 17.12 16.66 9.24
C TYR A 245 15.95 15.95 9.90
N ILE A 246 14.76 16.54 9.73
CA ILE A 246 13.45 15.95 9.92
C ILE A 246 12.98 15.43 8.56
N LEU A 247 12.43 14.23 8.50
CA LEU A 247 11.83 13.72 7.27
C LEU A 247 10.31 14.01 7.27
N PHE A 248 9.86 14.90 6.38
CA PHE A 248 8.44 15.15 6.16
C PHE A 248 7.92 14.27 5.02
N VAL A 249 6.92 13.42 5.29
CA VAL A 249 6.36 12.47 4.32
C VAL A 249 4.92 12.83 3.94
N GLY A 250 4.67 12.97 2.65
CA GLY A 250 3.35 13.22 2.10
C GLY A 250 2.45 11.98 2.09
N THR A 251 1.14 12.18 1.92
CA THR A 251 0.15 11.11 1.86
C THR A 251 -0.75 11.19 0.63
N THR A 252 -1.46 10.10 0.34
CA THR A 252 -2.49 10.08 -0.73
C THR A 252 -3.72 10.92 -0.37
N VAL A 253 -3.97 11.16 0.89
CA VAL A 253 -5.05 12.04 1.34
C VAL A 253 -4.55 13.47 1.28
N GLN A 254 -5.15 14.27 0.42
CA GLN A 254 -4.74 15.66 0.21
C GLN A 254 -5.08 16.49 1.44
N PHE A 255 -4.09 17.19 1.93
CA PHE A 255 -4.17 18.28 2.89
C PHE A 255 -3.14 19.35 2.50
N ASP A 256 -3.17 20.50 3.12
CA ASP A 256 -2.23 21.59 2.82
C ASP A 256 -0.85 21.33 3.44
N GLU A 257 -0.08 20.45 2.77
CA GLU A 257 1.30 20.13 3.19
C GLU A 257 2.21 21.36 3.13
N PHE A 258 1.97 22.29 2.20
CA PHE A 258 2.80 23.49 2.08
C PHE A 258 2.67 24.40 3.30
N SER A 259 1.45 24.66 3.78
CA SER A 259 1.23 25.43 5.00
C SER A 259 1.89 24.79 6.22
N ILE A 260 1.88 23.46 6.33
CA ILE A 260 2.59 22.76 7.40
C ILE A 260 4.11 22.89 7.26
N LEU A 261 4.65 22.70 6.06
CA LEU A 261 6.08 22.89 5.79
C LEU A 261 6.54 24.32 6.10
N LYS A 262 5.74 25.33 5.74
CA LYS A 262 5.99 26.72 6.10
C LYS A 262 6.01 26.93 7.61
N LYS A 263 5.03 26.35 8.33
CA LYS A 263 4.98 26.43 9.79
C LYS A 263 6.20 25.76 10.44
N LEU A 264 6.59 24.57 9.98
CA LEU A 264 7.81 23.88 10.44
C LEU A 264 9.07 24.68 10.15
N ASN A 265 9.19 25.26 8.95
CA ASN A 265 10.30 26.13 8.58
C ASN A 265 10.44 27.32 9.55
N ASN A 266 9.31 27.97 9.87
CA ASN A 266 9.31 29.11 10.78
C ASN A 266 9.67 28.68 12.22
N ILE A 267 9.12 27.57 12.72
CA ILE A 267 9.47 27.02 14.04
C ILE A 267 11.00 26.80 14.16
N LEU A 268 11.63 26.22 13.13
CA LEU A 268 13.07 25.99 13.16
C LEU A 268 13.88 27.29 13.15
N ILE A 269 13.42 28.32 12.43
CA ILE A 269 14.08 29.63 12.35
C ILE A 269 13.91 30.39 13.67
N GLU A 270 12.70 30.53 14.15
CA GLU A 270 12.36 31.30 15.37
C GLU A 270 13.02 30.73 16.63
N ASN A 271 13.18 29.41 16.68
CA ASN A 271 13.85 28.74 17.80
C ASN A 271 15.36 28.54 17.57
N ASN A 272 15.97 29.12 16.52
CA ASN A 272 17.38 28.99 16.17
C ASN A 272 17.87 27.53 16.07
N ILE A 273 17.05 26.65 15.52
CA ILE A 273 17.36 25.23 15.37
C ILE A 273 18.05 24.98 14.04
N ASP A 274 19.30 24.48 14.09
CA ASP A 274 20.07 24.18 12.87
C ASP A 274 19.81 22.77 12.36
N ILE A 275 18.57 22.55 11.86
CA ILE A 275 18.11 21.30 11.26
C ILE A 275 17.39 21.66 9.96
N LYS A 276 17.48 20.77 8.94
CA LYS A 276 16.73 20.90 7.69
C LYS A 276 15.48 20.02 7.72
N ILE A 277 14.58 20.25 6.78
CA ILE A 277 13.40 19.42 6.53
C ILE A 277 13.57 18.79 5.16
N ILE A 278 13.69 17.48 5.09
CA ILE A 278 13.62 16.76 3.80
C ILE A 278 12.16 16.48 3.52
N TYR A 279 11.64 17.07 2.45
CA TYR A 279 10.25 16.86 2.03
C TYR A 279 10.17 15.75 0.97
N ARG A 280 9.44 14.70 1.28
CA ARG A 280 9.13 13.57 0.40
C ARG A 280 7.64 13.54 0.10
N PRO A 281 7.14 14.18 -0.97
CA PRO A 281 5.74 14.14 -1.36
C PRO A 281 5.32 12.71 -1.74
N HIS A 282 4.03 12.41 -1.61
CA HIS A 282 3.51 11.12 -2.05
C HIS A 282 3.56 11.03 -3.58
N PRO A 283 4.03 9.91 -4.18
CA PRO A 283 4.18 9.76 -5.64
C PRO A 283 2.90 9.99 -6.47
N TRP A 284 1.74 9.75 -5.88
CA TRP A 284 0.43 9.95 -6.51
C TRP A 284 -0.12 11.36 -6.36
N ARG A 285 0.65 12.29 -5.81
CA ARG A 285 0.22 13.65 -5.64
C ARG A 285 0.40 14.41 -6.96
N GLU A 286 -0.71 14.70 -7.64
CA GLU A 286 -0.71 15.56 -8.83
C GLU A 286 -0.27 16.98 -8.43
N SER A 287 0.72 17.51 -9.14
CA SER A 287 1.13 18.91 -9.15
C SER A 287 1.24 19.61 -7.79
N THR A 288 2.22 19.22 -6.98
CA THR A 288 2.77 20.16 -6.01
C THR A 288 3.57 21.17 -6.82
N ASN A 289 3.23 22.46 -6.74
CA ASN A 289 4.06 23.50 -7.34
C ASN A 289 5.32 23.65 -6.47
N PHE A 290 6.38 22.92 -6.83
CA PHE A 290 7.62 22.90 -6.06
C PHE A 290 8.36 24.25 -6.09
N SER A 291 7.97 25.18 -6.98
CA SER A 291 8.51 26.53 -6.99
C SER A 291 8.30 27.26 -5.66
N ASP A 292 7.18 26.97 -4.98
CA ASP A 292 6.87 27.61 -3.70
C ASP A 292 7.79 27.14 -2.57
N LEU A 293 8.41 25.95 -2.69
CA LEU A 293 9.36 25.43 -1.71
C LEU A 293 10.67 26.24 -1.68
N THR A 294 11.04 26.91 -2.78
CA THR A 294 12.26 27.73 -2.84
C THR A 294 12.24 28.90 -1.87
N SER A 295 11.06 29.33 -1.43
CA SER A 295 10.87 30.36 -0.41
C SER A 295 11.16 29.88 1.03
N LEU A 296 11.32 28.57 1.24
CA LEU A 296 11.47 27.94 2.55
C LEU A 296 12.94 27.52 2.78
N ASN A 297 13.72 28.34 3.47
CA ASN A 297 15.19 28.19 3.62
C ASN A 297 15.61 26.88 4.31
N LYS A 298 14.75 26.27 5.13
CA LYS A 298 15.05 25.03 5.86
C LYS A 298 14.51 23.78 5.13
N VAL A 299 13.72 23.92 4.03
CA VAL A 299 13.08 22.81 3.33
C VAL A 299 13.84 22.42 2.08
N ILE A 300 14.10 21.14 1.91
CA ILE A 300 14.77 20.55 0.75
C ILE A 300 13.88 19.43 0.21
N LEU A 301 13.59 19.44 -1.10
CA LEU A 301 12.91 18.34 -1.75
C LEU A 301 13.80 17.10 -1.74
N ASP A 302 13.23 15.92 -1.42
CA ASP A 302 13.94 14.65 -1.48
C ASP A 302 14.55 14.46 -2.90
N PRO A 303 15.88 14.32 -3.04
CA PRO A 303 16.54 14.20 -4.33
C PRO A 303 16.01 13.07 -5.21
N GLN A 304 15.62 11.93 -4.62
CA GLN A 304 15.07 10.79 -5.37
C GLN A 304 13.74 11.13 -6.04
N ILE A 305 12.94 11.97 -5.39
CA ILE A 305 11.66 12.42 -5.92
C ILE A 305 11.88 13.53 -6.97
N SER A 306 12.85 14.39 -6.78
CA SER A 306 13.23 15.42 -7.75
C SER A 306 13.55 14.81 -9.12
N GLU A 307 14.33 13.72 -9.16
CA GLU A 307 14.65 13.01 -10.40
C GLU A 307 13.41 12.41 -11.07
N GLN A 308 12.46 11.86 -10.30
CA GLN A 308 11.21 11.31 -10.83
C GLN A 308 10.34 12.38 -11.49
N TYR A 309 10.23 13.54 -10.89
CA TYR A 309 9.41 14.64 -11.43
C TYR A 309 10.02 15.28 -12.68
N THR A 310 11.34 15.39 -12.74
CA THR A 310 12.01 15.93 -13.92
C THR A 310 11.97 15.00 -15.12
N SER A 311 11.97 13.69 -14.90
CA SER A 311 11.92 12.69 -15.98
C SER A 311 10.51 12.48 -16.56
N LYS A 312 9.46 13.11 -16.01
CA LYS A 312 8.02 12.89 -16.35
C LYS A 312 7.61 11.42 -16.36
N SER A 313 8.36 10.56 -15.71
CA SER A 313 8.02 9.14 -15.60
C SER A 313 6.87 8.95 -14.63
N SER A 314 5.91 8.07 -14.95
CA SER A 314 4.85 7.74 -14.02
C SER A 314 5.44 7.07 -12.77
N SER A 315 4.80 7.28 -11.62
CA SER A 315 5.16 6.62 -10.36
C SER A 315 5.17 5.08 -10.44
N ASP A 316 4.54 4.52 -11.47
CA ASP A 316 4.54 3.08 -11.73
C ASP A 316 5.84 2.59 -12.37
N VAL A 317 6.61 3.49 -12.99
CA VAL A 317 7.83 3.15 -13.74
C VAL A 317 9.07 3.17 -12.85
N LEU A 318 9.18 4.15 -11.95
CA LEU A 318 10.35 4.33 -11.09
C LEU A 318 9.98 4.12 -9.62
N GLN A 319 10.22 2.92 -9.12
CA GLN A 319 10.14 2.63 -7.69
C GLN A 319 11.49 2.95 -7.03
N PRO A 320 11.53 3.84 -6.00
CA PRO A 320 12.78 4.12 -5.27
C PRO A 320 13.40 2.85 -4.72
N GLU A 321 14.72 2.79 -4.68
CA GLU A 321 15.44 1.65 -4.11
C GLU A 321 15.22 1.57 -2.59
N LEU A 322 15.01 0.34 -2.09
CA LEU A 322 14.63 0.13 -0.68
C LEU A 322 15.75 0.51 0.31
N ASP A 323 17.02 0.43 -0.09
CA ASP A 323 18.15 0.85 0.75
C ASP A 323 18.22 2.37 0.93
N LEU A 324 17.84 3.13 -0.08
CA LEU A 324 17.71 4.57 0.02
C LEU A 324 16.54 5.00 0.92
N TYR A 325 15.43 4.25 0.86
CA TYR A 325 14.32 4.44 1.80
C TYR A 325 14.75 4.22 3.24
N ALA A 326 15.42 3.10 3.50
CA ALA A 326 15.92 2.81 4.83
C ALA A 326 16.91 3.87 5.32
N SER A 327 17.79 4.35 4.42
CA SER A 327 18.81 5.34 4.75
C SER A 327 18.21 6.71 5.07
N ILE A 328 17.22 7.19 4.29
CA ILE A 328 16.60 8.50 4.53
C ILE A 328 15.75 8.51 5.81
N ILE A 329 15.08 7.40 6.12
CA ILE A 329 14.33 7.29 7.37
C ILE A 329 15.27 7.18 8.55
N SER A 330 16.26 6.27 8.50
CA SER A 330 17.20 6.03 9.61
C SER A 330 18.10 7.24 9.90
N GLY A 331 18.40 8.08 8.91
CA GLY A 331 19.20 9.28 9.08
C GLY A 331 18.44 10.48 9.65
N SER A 332 17.12 10.45 9.69
CA SER A 332 16.31 11.55 10.23
C SER A 332 16.32 11.59 11.75
N GLU A 333 16.16 12.75 12.36
CA GLU A 333 15.92 12.87 13.81
C GLU A 333 14.59 12.22 14.19
N PHE A 334 13.55 12.48 13.40
CA PHE A 334 12.25 11.80 13.43
C PHE A 334 11.53 11.97 12.09
N VAL A 335 10.45 11.24 11.89
CA VAL A 335 9.58 11.34 10.71
C VAL A 335 8.30 12.07 11.09
N ILE A 336 7.83 12.98 10.25
CA ILE A 336 6.54 13.67 10.41
C ILE A 336 5.76 13.62 9.11
N GLY A 337 4.45 13.50 9.19
CA GLY A 337 3.57 13.51 8.01
C GLY A 337 2.15 13.12 8.35
N GLY A 338 1.30 13.02 7.35
CA GLY A 338 -0.06 12.51 7.55
C GLY A 338 -0.07 11.00 7.82
N MET A 339 -1.26 10.44 8.04
CA MET A 339 -1.43 8.99 8.27
C MET A 339 -1.02 8.20 7.02
N THR A 340 0.03 7.40 7.14
CA THR A 340 0.63 6.65 6.03
C THR A 340 1.32 5.38 6.53
N THR A 341 1.56 4.41 5.63
CA THR A 341 2.35 3.20 5.93
C THR A 341 3.79 3.53 6.39
N MET A 342 4.30 4.71 6.08
CA MET A 342 5.64 5.16 6.51
C MET A 342 5.80 5.17 8.04
N LEU A 343 4.72 5.22 8.81
CA LEU A 343 4.79 5.11 10.27
C LEU A 343 5.29 3.70 10.72
N ILE A 344 4.91 2.64 10.00
CA ILE A 344 5.42 1.27 10.25
C ILE A 344 6.90 1.20 9.88
N GLU A 345 7.29 1.83 8.77
CA GLU A 345 8.69 1.86 8.31
C GLU A 345 9.57 2.64 9.28
N ALA A 346 9.10 3.79 9.76
CA ALA A 346 9.79 4.56 10.80
C ALA A 346 9.99 3.74 12.08
N TYR A 347 8.96 3.03 12.53
CA TYR A 347 9.05 2.17 13.70
C TYR A 347 10.10 1.06 13.52
N ILE A 348 10.10 0.35 12.39
CA ILE A 348 11.08 -0.71 12.08
C ILE A 348 12.52 -0.15 12.11
N LEU A 349 12.70 1.06 11.62
CA LEU A 349 14.00 1.75 11.56
C LEU A 349 14.31 2.55 12.83
N LYS A 350 13.57 2.30 13.92
CA LYS A 350 13.77 2.89 15.25
C LYS A 350 13.71 4.42 15.24
N ARG A 351 12.76 4.99 14.48
CA ARG A 351 12.47 6.44 14.45
C ARG A 351 11.08 6.74 14.98
N HIS A 352 10.99 7.82 15.75
CA HIS A 352 9.70 8.35 16.15
C HIS A 352 8.93 8.86 14.94
N PHE A 353 7.60 8.70 14.96
CA PHE A 353 6.73 9.23 13.92
C PHE A 353 5.72 10.21 14.53
N ILE A 354 5.66 11.42 13.97
CA ILE A 354 4.64 12.43 14.32
C ILE A 354 3.57 12.39 13.23
N ALA A 355 2.40 11.90 13.59
CA ALA A 355 1.27 11.76 12.68
C ALA A 355 0.38 13.01 12.75
N LEU A 356 0.26 13.70 11.62
CA LEU A 356 -0.64 14.84 11.47
C LEU A 356 -2.06 14.33 11.20
N ALA A 357 -2.97 14.54 12.16
CA ALA A 357 -4.38 14.17 12.10
C ALA A 357 -5.29 15.34 12.47
N HIS A 358 -4.87 16.56 12.13
CA HIS A 358 -5.60 17.80 12.42
C HIS A 358 -6.78 18.02 11.47
N SER A 359 -7.73 18.84 11.92
CA SER A 359 -8.83 19.32 11.09
C SER A 359 -8.36 20.46 10.17
N GLU A 360 -8.83 20.46 8.94
CA GLU A 360 -8.62 21.57 7.99
C GLU A 360 -9.95 22.23 7.64
N PRO A 361 -10.06 23.57 7.68
CA PRO A 361 -11.26 24.26 7.22
C PRO A 361 -11.61 23.89 5.78
N GLY A 362 -12.85 23.51 5.53
CA GLY A 362 -13.33 23.12 4.21
C GLY A 362 -12.94 21.71 3.72
N ASN A 363 -12.03 21.02 4.38
CA ASN A 363 -11.63 19.64 4.02
C ASN A 363 -12.35 18.61 4.91
N LYS A 364 -13.56 18.22 4.51
CA LYS A 364 -14.41 17.27 5.25
C LYS A 364 -13.89 15.82 5.27
N LEU A 365 -12.83 15.51 4.53
CA LEU A 365 -12.24 14.17 4.42
C LEU A 365 -10.72 14.25 4.51
N GLY A 366 -10.23 15.15 5.33
CA GLY A 366 -8.81 15.44 5.54
C GLY A 366 -8.11 14.50 6.55
N PRO A 367 -7.00 14.97 7.14
CA PRO A 367 -6.17 14.14 8.01
C PRO A 367 -6.90 13.57 9.23
N LYS A 368 -7.75 14.37 9.90
CA LYS A 368 -8.53 13.93 11.08
C LYS A 368 -9.53 12.83 10.71
N GLU A 369 -10.24 13.03 9.61
CA GLU A 369 -11.21 12.07 9.12
C GLU A 369 -10.53 10.80 8.60
N MET A 370 -9.30 10.90 8.10
CA MET A 370 -8.49 9.75 7.70
C MET A 370 -8.13 8.87 8.89
N LEU A 371 -7.68 9.45 10.00
CA LEU A 371 -7.39 8.71 11.23
C LEU A 371 -8.61 7.92 11.70
N ASN A 372 -9.77 8.55 11.73
CA ASN A 372 -11.01 7.96 12.21
C ASN A 372 -11.69 7.03 11.18
N GLY A 373 -11.48 7.30 9.92
CA GLY A 373 -12.14 6.64 8.79
C GLY A 373 -11.47 5.37 8.30
N TYR A 374 -10.14 5.24 8.45
CA TYR A 374 -9.45 4.03 8.04
C TYR A 374 -9.28 3.05 9.20
N THR A 375 -9.89 1.88 9.07
CA THR A 375 -9.93 0.84 10.10
C THR A 375 -8.53 0.39 10.57
N HIS A 376 -7.56 0.30 9.67
CA HIS A 376 -6.19 -0.13 9.99
C HIS A 376 -5.41 0.90 10.83
N PHE A 377 -5.83 2.17 10.88
CA PHE A 377 -5.21 3.17 11.74
C PHE A 377 -5.77 3.22 13.17
N ALA A 378 -6.88 2.51 13.44
CA ALA A 378 -7.60 2.64 14.71
C ALA A 378 -6.73 2.40 15.95
N GLU A 379 -5.76 1.49 15.85
CA GLU A 379 -4.93 1.06 16.99
C GLU A 379 -3.52 1.67 16.99
N VAL A 380 -3.20 2.50 16.00
CA VAL A 380 -1.85 3.09 15.85
C VAL A 380 -1.47 4.01 17.01
N SER A 381 -2.46 4.67 17.60
CA SER A 381 -2.24 5.55 18.76
C SER A 381 -1.72 4.83 20.01
N SER A 382 -1.84 3.51 20.09
CA SER A 382 -1.30 2.70 21.18
C SER A 382 0.21 2.49 21.12
N LEU A 383 0.85 2.74 19.96
CA LEU A 383 2.29 2.56 19.79
C LEU A 383 3.08 3.70 20.43
N LYS A 384 4.03 3.35 21.32
CA LYS A 384 4.80 4.29 22.15
C LYS A 384 5.60 5.35 21.38
N ASN A 385 6.05 5.03 20.16
CA ASN A 385 6.90 5.94 19.38
C ASN A 385 6.13 6.72 18.32
N ILE A 386 4.80 6.73 18.42
CA ILE A 386 3.92 7.49 17.53
C ILE A 386 3.22 8.57 18.32
N THR A 387 3.40 9.81 17.90
CA THR A 387 2.70 10.97 18.44
C THR A 387 1.66 11.44 17.44
N ILE A 388 0.40 11.52 17.84
CA ILE A 388 -0.69 11.99 16.95
C ILE A 388 -1.03 13.43 17.29
N ILE A 389 -0.89 14.34 16.34
CA ILE A 389 -1.26 15.75 16.45
C ILE A 389 -2.66 15.93 15.87
N THR A 390 -3.63 16.21 16.72
CA THR A 390 -5.01 16.52 16.31
C THR A 390 -5.30 18.03 16.33
N ASP A 391 -4.54 18.80 17.07
CA ASP A 391 -4.53 20.26 17.07
C ASP A 391 -3.18 20.78 16.54
N ILE A 392 -3.22 21.52 15.45
CA ILE A 392 -2.02 22.05 14.80
C ILE A 392 -1.33 23.15 15.64
N SER A 393 -1.99 23.69 16.65
CA SER A 393 -1.39 24.64 17.60
C SER A 393 -0.30 23.99 18.48
N GLU A 394 -0.39 22.68 18.72
CA GLU A 394 0.58 21.91 19.51
C GLU A 394 1.88 21.62 18.74
N LEU A 395 1.90 21.86 17.42
CA LEU A 395 3.02 21.47 16.54
C LEU A 395 4.35 22.02 17.03
N GLU A 396 4.42 23.30 17.36
CA GLU A 396 5.66 23.95 17.81
C GLU A 396 6.20 23.30 19.09
N ASN A 397 5.37 23.20 20.11
CA ASN A 397 5.78 22.60 21.38
C ASN A 397 6.29 21.17 21.20
N ILE A 398 5.58 20.35 20.41
CA ILE A 398 5.98 18.96 20.14
C ILE A 398 7.30 18.90 19.39
N ILE A 399 7.50 19.71 18.35
CA ILE A 399 8.75 19.73 17.55
C ILE A 399 9.93 20.16 18.42
N VAL A 400 9.79 21.28 19.14
CA VAL A 400 10.87 21.82 19.96
C VAL A 400 11.26 20.85 21.08
N THR A 401 10.26 20.26 21.76
CA THR A 401 10.49 19.27 22.81
C THR A 401 11.21 18.05 22.26
N LYS A 402 10.74 17.49 21.12
CA LYS A 402 11.35 16.31 20.52
C LYS A 402 12.79 16.53 20.03
N LEU A 403 13.13 17.75 19.63
CA LEU A 403 14.50 18.08 19.19
C LEU A 403 15.46 18.39 20.38
N LYS A 404 14.93 18.91 21.48
CA LYS A 404 15.72 19.16 22.71
C LYS A 404 15.96 17.88 23.49
N GLU A 405 14.95 17.03 23.59
CA GLU A 405 15.03 15.78 24.32
C GLU A 405 15.48 14.67 23.36
N LYS A 406 16.69 14.11 23.57
CA LYS A 406 17.10 12.88 22.87
C LYS A 406 16.22 11.72 23.32
N GLN A 407 15.04 11.63 22.73
CA GLN A 407 14.08 10.59 23.11
C GLN A 407 14.63 9.21 22.73
N LYS A 408 14.72 8.33 23.71
CA LYS A 408 15.06 6.93 23.49
C LYS A 408 13.89 6.24 22.78
N PHE A 409 14.18 5.49 21.73
CA PHE A 409 13.18 4.64 21.09
C PHE A 409 12.79 3.51 22.04
N LEU A 410 11.49 3.35 22.29
CA LEU A 410 10.92 2.33 23.16
C LEU A 410 10.39 1.17 22.31
N GLU A 411 10.96 -0.02 22.48
CA GLU A 411 10.39 -1.19 21.82
C GLU A 411 9.01 -1.51 22.40
N ASP A 412 8.10 -1.97 21.53
CA ASP A 412 6.72 -2.25 21.87
C ASP A 412 6.32 -3.59 21.22
N GLU A 413 6.08 -4.60 22.04
CA GLU A 413 5.67 -5.93 21.57
C GLU A 413 4.36 -5.88 20.78
N TYR A 414 3.49 -4.90 21.07
CA TYR A 414 2.26 -4.70 20.34
C TYR A 414 2.48 -4.33 18.86
N PHE A 415 3.67 -3.90 18.48
CA PHE A 415 4.02 -3.65 17.08
C PHE A 415 3.84 -4.89 16.20
N ASN A 416 4.07 -6.10 16.74
CA ASN A 416 3.87 -7.35 16.01
C ASN A 416 2.40 -7.62 15.63
N HIS A 417 1.45 -6.92 16.27
CA HIS A 417 0.06 -6.94 15.86
C HIS A 417 -0.14 -6.36 14.46
N PHE A 418 0.58 -5.31 14.11
CA PHE A 418 0.48 -4.66 12.78
C PHE A 418 1.28 -5.41 11.72
N ILE A 419 2.46 -5.89 12.08
CA ILE A 419 3.32 -6.62 11.17
C ILE A 419 4.15 -7.66 11.92
N ASP A 420 4.18 -8.88 11.40
CA ASP A 420 5.09 -9.91 11.91
C ASP A 420 6.53 -9.61 11.46
N TYR A 421 7.24 -8.87 12.29
CA TYR A 421 8.65 -8.51 12.15
C TYR A 421 9.52 -9.23 13.21
N SER A 422 9.17 -10.49 13.48
CA SER A 422 9.90 -11.37 14.41
C SER A 422 11.31 -11.68 13.89
N ASN A 423 12.12 -12.40 14.70
CA ASN A 423 13.49 -12.80 14.32
C ASN A 423 13.54 -13.76 13.12
N GLU A 424 12.43 -14.45 12.81
CA GLU A 424 12.35 -15.30 11.64
C GLU A 424 12.18 -14.45 10.36
N THR A 425 12.95 -14.79 9.32
CA THR A 425 12.91 -14.07 8.04
C THR A 425 11.58 -14.26 7.30
N TYR A 426 11.21 -13.30 6.48
CA TYR A 426 10.03 -13.40 5.60
C TYR A 426 10.08 -14.67 4.74
N SER A 427 11.24 -14.96 4.15
CA SER A 427 11.38 -16.10 3.26
C SER A 427 11.24 -17.44 4.00
N SER A 428 11.74 -17.54 5.21
CA SER A 428 11.55 -18.74 6.05
C SER A 428 10.06 -18.97 6.34
N LYS A 429 9.33 -17.93 6.73
CA LYS A 429 7.88 -18.00 6.96
C LYS A 429 7.11 -18.36 5.70
N LEU A 430 7.49 -17.77 4.55
CA LEU A 430 6.89 -18.07 3.25
C LEU A 430 7.11 -19.54 2.87
N ILE A 431 8.31 -20.05 3.05
CA ILE A 431 8.65 -21.46 2.77
C ILE A 431 7.82 -22.41 3.66
N LYS A 432 7.70 -22.10 4.95
CA LYS A 432 6.83 -22.88 5.86
C LYS A 432 5.38 -22.86 5.39
N LEU A 433 4.88 -21.71 4.97
CA LEU A 433 3.54 -21.55 4.46
C LEU A 433 3.30 -22.38 3.19
N ILE A 434 4.24 -22.38 2.25
CA ILE A 434 4.20 -23.19 1.02
C ILE A 434 4.14 -24.68 1.37
N LYS A 435 5.06 -25.16 2.21
CA LYS A 435 5.11 -26.57 2.62
C LYS A 435 3.84 -27.02 3.32
N LYS A 436 3.28 -26.17 4.20
CA LYS A 436 2.01 -26.46 4.90
C LYS A 436 0.86 -26.65 3.91
N ASN A 437 0.78 -25.79 2.87
CA ASN A 437 -0.31 -25.89 1.88
C ASN A 437 -0.18 -27.16 1.02
N LEU A 438 1.02 -27.51 0.58
CA LEU A 438 1.23 -28.73 -0.21
C LEU A 438 0.98 -30.01 0.56
N ASN A 439 1.17 -30.02 1.89
CA ASN A 439 0.88 -31.19 2.72
C ASN A 439 -0.60 -31.35 3.07
N ASN A 440 -1.38 -30.26 3.02
CA ASN A 440 -2.83 -30.33 3.28
C ASN A 440 -3.64 -30.80 2.05
N ASP A 441 -3.03 -30.84 0.89
CA ASP A 441 -3.64 -31.30 -0.37
C ASP A 441 -3.37 -32.79 -0.65
N LYS A 442 -2.59 -33.45 0.25
CA LYS A 442 -2.37 -34.91 0.27
C LYS A 442 -3.25 -35.56 1.33
#